data_4fcb369628ee14b8223a5c8de61bc790
#
_entry.id   4fcb369628ee14b8223a5c8de61bc790
#
_cell.length_a   1.000
_cell.length_b   1.000
_cell.length_c   1.000
_cell.angle_alpha   90.00
_cell.angle_beta   90.00
_cell.angle_gamma   90.00
#
_symmetry.space_group_name_H-M   'P 1'
#
loop_
_entity.id
_entity.type
_entity.pdbx_description
1 polymer ?
#
loop_
_entity_poly.entity_id
_entity_poly.type
_entity_poly.pdbx_seq_one_letter_code
_entity_poly.pdbx_strand_id
1 'polypeptide(L)'
;GLKLILKISFPPEHHAAEHTFLVRRREKAVGEHAWVLNHLPKIYCSFEMPFRLDAPQHNLKKGFQDECEMRTLRGSIQEELQPLSELKTEKEFAQVYFDVVQCHHWVYTYPKILHRDISDGNIMFREEEGKIYGVLNDWDLALLDPEIESFPTFKFRTGTKPFLAHEQHSSIWRGPHQYRHDLESTFYVNFLQTCLHNAPTSQASLDPIPDNYQYGRWHSEDDEYLGQSKHS
;
A
#
# COMPACT_ATOMS: atom_id res chain seq x y z
N GLY A 1 27.09 1.83 2.45
CA GLY A 1 26.60 3.19 2.75
C GLY A 1 25.08 3.22 2.78
N LEU A 2 24.48 4.17 3.48
CA LEU A 2 23.05 4.36 3.51
C LEU A 2 22.54 4.74 2.11
N LYS A 3 21.61 3.96 1.57
CA LYS A 3 20.94 4.27 0.31
C LYS A 3 19.60 4.94 0.62
N LEU A 4 19.33 6.02 -0.09
CA LEU A 4 18.12 6.82 0.10
C LEU A 4 17.39 7.01 -1.22
N ILE A 5 16.08 7.09 -1.15
CA ILE A 5 15.22 7.45 -2.28
C ILE A 5 14.45 8.73 -1.98
N LEU A 6 14.16 9.49 -3.03
CA LEU A 6 13.22 10.60 -3.00
C LEU A 6 11.89 10.12 -3.57
N LYS A 7 10.86 10.05 -2.72
CA LYS A 7 9.48 9.81 -3.13
C LYS A 7 8.78 11.14 -3.36
N ILE A 8 8.11 11.28 -4.50
CA ILE A 8 7.29 12.44 -4.82
C ILE A 8 5.88 11.97 -5.15
N SER A 9 4.88 12.61 -4.55
CA SER A 9 3.46 12.31 -4.79
C SER A 9 2.62 13.57 -4.92
N PHE A 10 1.42 13.42 -5.49
CA PHE A 10 0.45 14.49 -5.69
C PHE A 10 -0.93 14.10 -5.14
N PRO A 11 -1.05 13.83 -3.83
CA PRO A 11 -2.31 13.45 -3.25
C PRO A 11 -3.30 14.61 -3.20
N PRO A 12 -4.60 14.34 -3.01
CA PRO A 12 -5.58 15.34 -2.65
C PRO A 12 -5.16 16.12 -1.39
N GLU A 13 -5.41 17.43 -1.36
CA GLU A 13 -5.03 18.28 -0.22
C GLU A 13 -5.63 17.81 1.11
N HIS A 14 -6.83 17.24 1.08
CA HIS A 14 -7.52 16.76 2.28
C HIS A 14 -6.97 15.42 2.83
N HIS A 15 -6.17 14.69 2.05
CA HIS A 15 -5.53 13.47 2.56
C HIS A 15 -4.44 13.82 3.57
N ALA A 16 -4.39 13.10 4.68
CA ALA A 16 -3.30 13.24 5.63
C ALA A 16 -1.97 12.85 4.98
N ALA A 17 -0.91 13.54 5.34
CA ALA A 17 0.41 13.22 4.83
C ALA A 17 0.95 11.93 5.49
N GLU A 18 1.69 11.12 4.75
CA GLU A 18 2.28 9.87 5.22
C GLU A 18 3.07 10.03 6.53
N HIS A 19 3.79 11.14 6.68
CA HIS A 19 4.55 11.41 7.90
C HIS A 19 3.67 11.56 9.15
N THR A 20 2.42 12.04 9.02
CA THR A 20 1.45 12.13 10.13
C THR A 20 1.15 10.76 10.70
N PHE A 21 0.96 9.77 9.84
CA PHE A 21 0.75 8.38 10.26
C PHE A 21 2.01 7.80 10.92
N LEU A 22 3.20 8.17 10.44
CA LEU A 22 4.46 7.75 11.04
C LEU A 22 4.66 8.30 12.45
N VAL A 23 4.38 9.57 12.68
CA VAL A 23 4.44 10.19 14.02
C VAL A 23 3.52 9.43 14.97
N ARG A 24 2.26 9.22 14.59
CA ARG A 24 1.28 8.51 15.41
C ARG A 24 1.69 7.08 15.73
N ARG A 25 2.29 6.37 14.76
CA ARG A 25 2.81 5.01 14.97
C ARG A 25 4.00 5.00 15.92
N ARG A 26 4.94 5.94 15.77
CA ARG A 26 6.11 6.05 16.66
C ARG A 26 5.71 6.36 18.10
N GLU A 27 4.71 7.21 18.32
CA GLU A 27 4.19 7.50 19.65
C GLU A 27 3.63 6.27 20.36
N LYS A 28 3.05 5.33 19.61
CA LYS A 28 2.51 4.08 20.14
C LYS A 28 3.55 2.95 20.21
N ALA A 29 4.60 3.00 19.40
CA ALA A 29 5.64 1.98 19.29
C ALA A 29 6.72 2.13 20.37
N VAL A 30 6.32 2.06 21.64
CA VAL A 30 7.22 2.21 22.80
C VAL A 30 7.21 0.94 23.65
N GLY A 31 8.27 0.72 24.43
CA GLY A 31 8.38 -0.44 25.31
C GLY A 31 8.30 -1.75 24.53
N GLU A 32 7.37 -2.62 24.91
CA GLU A 32 7.16 -3.93 24.26
C GLU A 32 6.71 -3.84 22.80
N HIS A 33 6.24 -2.68 22.34
CA HIS A 33 5.81 -2.44 20.97
C HIS A 33 6.92 -1.87 20.06
N ALA A 34 8.12 -1.60 20.58
CA ALA A 34 9.20 -0.98 19.81
C ALA A 34 9.64 -1.82 18.59
N TRP A 35 9.39 -3.13 18.60
CA TRP A 35 9.71 -4.05 17.52
C TRP A 35 9.08 -3.66 16.18
N VAL A 36 7.89 -3.05 16.21
CA VAL A 36 7.15 -2.70 14.98
C VAL A 36 7.89 -1.67 14.13
N LEU A 37 8.76 -0.85 14.74
CA LEU A 37 9.58 0.14 14.03
C LEU A 37 10.54 -0.51 13.01
N ASN A 38 10.88 -1.78 13.19
CA ASN A 38 11.68 -2.53 12.24
C ASN A 38 10.91 -2.88 10.96
N HIS A 39 9.58 -2.79 11.01
CA HIS A 39 8.67 -3.19 9.94
C HIS A 39 7.92 -2.02 9.30
N LEU A 40 8.36 -0.80 9.61
CA LEU A 40 7.86 0.45 9.02
C LEU A 40 8.98 1.17 8.26
N PRO A 41 8.69 1.93 7.19
CA PRO A 41 9.70 2.67 6.46
C PRO A 41 10.38 3.73 7.34
N LYS A 42 11.69 3.93 7.16
CA LYS A 42 12.44 4.99 7.82
C LYS A 42 12.39 6.25 6.94
N ILE A 43 11.59 7.22 7.34
CA ILE A 43 11.51 8.53 6.69
C ILE A 43 12.41 9.51 7.44
N TYR A 44 13.36 10.13 6.73
CA TYR A 44 14.36 11.04 7.29
C TYR A 44 13.93 12.50 7.20
N CYS A 45 13.24 12.84 6.11
CA CYS A 45 12.74 14.18 5.86
C CYS A 45 11.47 14.09 5.02
N SER A 46 10.53 15.01 5.26
CA SER A 46 9.34 15.18 4.42
C SER A 46 9.04 16.66 4.25
N PHE A 47 8.45 17.00 3.11
CA PHE A 47 7.97 18.34 2.84
C PHE A 47 6.61 18.27 2.12
N GLU A 48 5.86 19.34 2.29
CA GLU A 48 4.61 19.58 1.57
C GLU A 48 4.65 20.98 0.98
N MET A 49 4.25 21.08 -0.27
CA MET A 49 4.24 22.36 -1.00
C MET A 49 2.87 22.52 -1.70
N PRO A 50 2.03 23.40 -1.20
CA PRO A 50 0.80 23.73 -1.88
C PRO A 50 1.12 24.41 -3.22
N PHE A 51 0.30 24.17 -4.24
CA PHE A 51 0.46 24.86 -5.50
C PHE A 51 0.12 26.35 -5.37
N ARG A 52 0.85 27.18 -6.10
CA ARG A 52 0.59 28.62 -6.16
C ARG A 52 -0.82 28.91 -6.66
N LEU A 53 -1.39 30.04 -6.24
CA LEU A 53 -2.75 30.47 -6.62
C LEU A 53 -2.95 30.67 -8.13
N ASP A 54 -1.85 30.89 -8.87
CA ASP A 54 -1.84 31.00 -10.35
C ASP A 54 -1.67 29.64 -11.06
N ALA A 55 -1.55 28.55 -10.31
CA ALA A 55 -1.43 27.21 -10.90
C ALA A 55 -2.72 26.80 -11.64
N PRO A 56 -2.60 26.00 -12.73
CA PRO A 56 -3.76 25.57 -13.54
C PRO A 56 -4.90 24.96 -12.74
N GLN A 57 -4.61 24.19 -11.69
CA GLN A 57 -5.66 23.56 -10.88
C GLN A 57 -6.58 24.55 -10.15
N HIS A 58 -6.09 25.74 -9.74
CA HIS A 58 -6.92 26.78 -9.15
C HIS A 58 -7.89 27.39 -10.17
N ASN A 59 -7.46 27.50 -11.44
CA ASN A 59 -8.33 27.95 -12.51
C ASN A 59 -9.37 26.89 -12.88
N LEU A 60 -8.97 25.62 -12.92
CA LEU A 60 -9.90 24.50 -13.12
C LEU A 60 -10.95 24.44 -12.02
N LYS A 61 -10.56 24.60 -10.75
CA LYS A 61 -11.50 24.63 -9.62
C LYS A 61 -12.53 25.75 -9.75
N LYS A 62 -12.15 26.93 -10.27
CA LYS A 62 -13.09 28.03 -10.52
C LYS A 62 -14.12 27.71 -11.60
N GLY A 63 -13.72 26.90 -12.62
CA GLY A 63 -14.60 26.52 -13.73
C GLY A 63 -15.46 25.29 -13.44
N PHE A 64 -14.91 24.31 -12.71
CA PHE A 64 -15.54 23.00 -12.50
C PHE A 64 -15.96 22.75 -11.03
N GLN A 65 -15.76 23.71 -10.15
CA GLN A 65 -16.19 23.67 -8.73
C GLN A 65 -15.84 22.35 -8.05
N ASP A 66 -16.84 21.57 -7.63
CA ASP A 66 -16.68 20.33 -6.87
C ASP A 66 -16.18 19.14 -7.69
N GLU A 67 -16.13 19.25 -9.02
CA GLU A 67 -15.57 18.20 -9.88
C GLU A 67 -14.04 18.24 -9.95
N CYS A 68 -13.43 19.37 -9.53
CA CYS A 68 -11.97 19.54 -9.52
C CYS A 68 -11.39 19.36 -8.11
N GLU A 69 -10.73 18.22 -7.89
CA GLU A 69 -10.04 17.94 -6.66
C GLU A 69 -8.69 18.65 -6.60
N MET A 70 -8.48 19.45 -5.55
CA MET A 70 -7.20 20.11 -5.31
C MET A 70 -6.16 19.14 -4.82
N ARG A 71 -4.94 19.25 -5.37
CA ARG A 71 -3.80 18.39 -5.03
C ARG A 71 -2.65 19.22 -4.50
N THR A 72 -1.82 18.60 -3.68
CA THR A 72 -0.60 19.19 -3.14
C THR A 72 0.62 18.38 -3.59
N LEU A 73 1.77 19.03 -3.73
CA LEU A 73 3.03 18.35 -3.95
C LEU A 73 3.59 17.90 -2.59
N ARG A 74 3.83 16.61 -2.45
CA ARG A 74 4.51 16.04 -1.30
C ARG A 74 5.77 15.33 -1.71
N GLY A 75 6.79 15.42 -0.86
CA GLY A 75 8.01 14.66 -1.05
C GLY A 75 8.53 14.15 0.28
N SER A 76 9.20 13.01 0.23
CA SER A 76 9.91 12.45 1.38
C SER A 76 11.24 11.83 0.95
N ILE A 77 12.25 11.98 1.82
CA ILE A 77 13.51 11.25 1.71
C ILE A 77 13.41 10.08 2.68
N GLN A 78 13.52 8.88 2.15
CA GLN A 78 13.37 7.66 2.93
C GLN A 78 14.44 6.63 2.54
N GLU A 79 14.59 5.59 3.34
CA GLU A 79 15.48 4.48 3.01
C GLU A 79 15.06 3.81 1.70
N GLU A 80 16.05 3.30 0.96
CA GLU A 80 15.80 2.38 -0.14
C GLU A 80 15.52 0.99 0.44
N LEU A 81 14.30 0.49 0.23
CA LEU A 81 13.90 -0.87 0.57
C LEU A 81 14.11 -1.78 -0.64
N GLN A 82 14.21 -3.08 -0.40
CA GLN A 82 14.38 -4.08 -1.45
C GLN A 82 13.02 -4.74 -1.76
N PRO A 83 12.72 -5.00 -3.06
CA PRO A 83 11.50 -5.68 -3.46
C PRO A 83 11.58 -7.19 -3.14
N LEU A 84 10.42 -7.84 -3.04
CA LEU A 84 10.32 -9.29 -2.75
C LEU A 84 11.13 -10.16 -3.73
N SER A 85 11.30 -9.72 -4.97
CA SER A 85 12.07 -10.43 -6.00
C SER A 85 13.57 -10.58 -5.69
N GLU A 86 14.11 -9.80 -4.77
CA GLU A 86 15.50 -9.87 -4.33
C GLU A 86 15.74 -10.88 -3.18
N LEU A 87 14.68 -11.46 -2.61
CA LEU A 87 14.77 -12.52 -1.60
C LEU A 87 15.41 -13.79 -2.21
N LYS A 88 16.18 -14.51 -1.42
CA LYS A 88 16.97 -15.63 -1.90
C LYS A 88 16.39 -17.00 -1.54
N THR A 89 15.53 -17.06 -0.55
CA THR A 89 14.96 -18.31 -0.05
C THR A 89 13.49 -18.17 0.33
N GLU A 90 12.78 -19.29 0.28
CA GLU A 90 11.40 -19.38 0.75
C GLU A 90 11.26 -19.00 2.24
N LYS A 91 12.28 -19.30 3.03
CA LYS A 91 12.32 -18.94 4.45
C LYS A 91 12.38 -17.43 4.65
N GLU A 92 13.16 -16.72 3.84
CA GLU A 92 13.21 -15.26 3.85
C GLU A 92 11.85 -14.67 3.45
N PHE A 93 11.22 -15.22 2.41
CA PHE A 93 9.88 -14.80 2.00
C PHE A 93 8.86 -15.00 3.13
N ALA A 94 8.85 -16.19 3.74
CA ALA A 94 7.95 -16.48 4.85
C ALA A 94 8.17 -15.53 6.04
N GLN A 95 9.43 -15.18 6.32
CA GLN A 95 9.77 -14.22 7.38
C GLN A 95 9.24 -12.82 7.05
N VAL A 96 9.49 -12.32 5.84
CA VAL A 96 9.01 -10.99 5.39
C VAL A 96 7.49 -10.93 5.45
N TYR A 97 6.81 -11.96 4.98
CA TYR A 97 5.36 -12.01 4.99
C TYR A 97 4.81 -12.02 6.42
N PHE A 98 5.37 -12.83 7.29
CA PHE A 98 5.00 -12.89 8.71
C PHE A 98 5.18 -11.53 9.40
N ASP A 99 6.32 -10.88 9.19
CA ASP A 99 6.63 -9.57 9.75
C ASP A 99 5.60 -8.51 9.31
N VAL A 100 5.26 -8.50 8.03
CA VAL A 100 4.29 -7.55 7.47
C VAL A 100 2.88 -7.78 8.03
N VAL A 101 2.45 -9.04 8.14
CA VAL A 101 1.15 -9.38 8.74
C VAL A 101 1.07 -8.93 10.20
N GLN A 102 2.11 -9.18 10.98
CA GLN A 102 2.18 -8.74 12.38
C GLN A 102 2.19 -7.20 12.48
N CYS A 103 2.99 -6.53 11.64
CA CYS A 103 3.05 -5.07 11.59
C CYS A 103 1.68 -4.48 11.26
N HIS A 104 1.01 -4.98 10.21
CA HIS A 104 -0.31 -4.54 9.79
C HIS A 104 -1.35 -4.71 10.90
N HIS A 105 -1.37 -5.90 11.55
CA HIS A 105 -2.25 -6.16 12.69
C HIS A 105 -2.01 -5.17 13.84
N TRP A 106 -0.75 -4.92 14.18
CA TRP A 106 -0.39 -3.96 15.22
C TRP A 106 -0.82 -2.53 14.87
N VAL A 107 -0.57 -2.11 13.63
CA VAL A 107 -0.93 -0.75 13.15
C VAL A 107 -2.45 -0.54 13.16
N TYR A 108 -3.22 -1.56 12.84
CA TYR A 108 -4.68 -1.48 12.96
C TYR A 108 -5.14 -1.50 14.43
N THR A 109 -4.53 -2.33 15.27
CA THR A 109 -4.97 -2.54 16.66
C THR A 109 -4.72 -1.32 17.54
N TYR A 110 -3.55 -0.70 17.43
CA TYR A 110 -3.13 0.37 18.35
C TYR A 110 -3.35 1.77 17.79
N PRO A 111 -2.71 2.21 16.69
CA PRO A 111 -2.95 3.53 16.15
C PRO A 111 -4.25 3.66 15.35
N LYS A 112 -4.96 2.55 15.05
CA LYS A 112 -6.21 2.50 14.27
C LYS A 112 -6.04 3.04 12.87
N ILE A 113 -5.02 2.58 12.16
CA ILE A 113 -4.73 2.99 10.78
C ILE A 113 -4.98 1.80 9.85
N LEU A 114 -5.71 2.04 8.76
CA LEU A 114 -5.86 1.14 7.63
C LEU A 114 -4.88 1.55 6.53
N HIS A 115 -4.27 0.56 5.87
CA HIS A 115 -3.29 0.80 4.81
C HIS A 115 -3.95 1.17 3.48
N ARG A 116 -4.93 0.39 3.07
CA ARG A 116 -5.79 0.57 1.89
C ARG A 116 -5.13 0.33 0.52
N ASP A 117 -3.85 0.02 0.50
CA ASP A 117 -3.13 -0.32 -0.73
C ASP A 117 -2.04 -1.39 -0.48
N ILE A 118 -2.43 -2.53 0.07
CA ILE A 118 -1.50 -3.64 0.22
C ILE A 118 -1.33 -4.33 -1.13
N SER A 119 -0.10 -4.31 -1.64
CA SER A 119 0.31 -4.88 -2.92
C SER A 119 1.71 -5.50 -2.81
N ASP A 120 2.13 -6.24 -3.81
CA ASP A 120 3.49 -6.78 -3.90
C ASP A 120 4.56 -5.69 -3.98
N GLY A 121 4.24 -4.54 -4.60
CA GLY A 121 5.12 -3.38 -4.62
C GLY A 121 5.25 -2.66 -3.28
N ASN A 122 4.29 -2.85 -2.36
CA ASN A 122 4.26 -2.20 -1.05
C ASN A 122 4.72 -3.13 0.08
N ILE A 123 4.84 -4.44 -0.16
CA ILE A 123 5.53 -5.37 0.72
C ILE A 123 6.98 -5.47 0.28
N MET A 124 7.88 -4.94 1.09
CA MET A 124 9.30 -4.84 0.81
C MET A 124 10.10 -5.39 1.98
N PHE A 125 11.42 -5.37 1.89
CA PHE A 125 12.26 -5.74 3.02
C PHE A 125 13.51 -4.87 3.13
N ARG A 126 14.12 -4.88 4.31
CA ARG A 126 15.47 -4.37 4.58
C ARG A 126 16.33 -5.48 5.12
N GLU A 127 17.61 -5.41 4.84
CA GLU A 127 18.63 -6.25 5.44
C GLU A 127 19.50 -5.38 6.36
N GLU A 128 19.55 -5.73 7.65
CA GLU A 128 20.38 -5.08 8.66
C GLU A 128 21.14 -6.15 9.43
N GLU A 129 22.47 -6.05 9.46
CA GLU A 129 23.36 -6.97 10.19
C GLU A 129 23.12 -8.46 9.84
N GLY A 130 22.85 -8.74 8.57
CA GLY A 130 22.56 -10.09 8.08
C GLY A 130 21.20 -10.66 8.47
N LYS A 131 20.30 -9.82 8.98
CA LYS A 131 18.89 -10.17 9.26
C LYS A 131 17.98 -9.47 8.29
N ILE A 132 16.95 -10.18 7.86
CA ILE A 132 15.90 -9.67 6.98
C ILE A 132 14.70 -9.27 7.83
N TYR A 133 14.18 -8.08 7.56
CA TYR A 133 12.98 -7.53 8.17
C TYR A 133 11.98 -7.18 7.07
N GLY A 134 10.79 -7.78 7.11
CA GLY A 134 9.70 -7.37 6.25
C GLY A 134 9.22 -5.96 6.61
N VAL A 135 8.95 -5.13 5.61
CA VAL A 135 8.53 -3.74 5.78
C VAL A 135 7.27 -3.50 4.96
N LEU A 136 6.21 -3.02 5.63
CA LEU A 136 5.02 -2.53 4.97
C LEU A 136 5.22 -1.05 4.62
N ASN A 137 5.35 -0.79 3.32
CA ASN A 137 5.73 0.50 2.76
C ASN A 137 4.52 1.21 2.12
N ASP A 138 4.68 2.46 1.73
CA ASP A 138 3.70 3.30 1.02
C ASP A 138 2.36 3.48 1.74
N TRP A 139 2.35 4.42 2.68
CA TRP A 139 1.15 4.77 3.47
C TRP A 139 0.41 6.01 2.94
N ASP A 140 0.61 6.40 1.68
CA ASP A 140 -0.02 7.59 1.09
C ASP A 140 -1.55 7.49 1.03
N LEU A 141 -2.08 6.28 0.91
CA LEU A 141 -3.51 6.01 0.89
C LEU A 141 -4.09 5.63 2.27
N ALA A 142 -3.26 5.62 3.31
CA ALA A 142 -3.69 5.24 4.63
C ALA A 142 -4.73 6.21 5.22
N LEU A 143 -5.62 5.67 6.03
CA LEU A 143 -6.61 6.45 6.78
C LEU A 143 -6.74 5.94 8.21
N LEU A 144 -7.16 6.84 9.11
CA LEU A 144 -7.63 6.46 10.44
C LEU A 144 -8.99 5.76 10.33
N ASP A 145 -9.18 4.67 11.05
CA ASP A 145 -10.42 3.88 11.04
C ASP A 145 -11.69 4.73 11.33
N PRO A 146 -11.69 5.64 12.34
CA PRO A 146 -12.84 6.51 12.59
C PRO A 146 -13.12 7.54 11.48
N GLU A 147 -12.12 7.85 10.64
CA GLU A 147 -12.25 8.84 9.56
C GLU A 147 -12.88 8.22 8.29
N ILE A 148 -12.86 6.89 8.17
CA ILE A 148 -13.34 6.20 6.97
C ILE A 148 -14.84 6.41 6.77
N GLU A 149 -15.63 6.47 7.84
CA GLU A 149 -17.07 6.68 7.76
C GLU A 149 -17.43 8.08 7.26
N SER A 150 -16.55 9.07 7.42
CA SER A 150 -16.78 10.46 7.01
C SER A 150 -16.42 10.74 5.56
N PHE A 151 -15.68 9.85 4.89
CA PHE A 151 -15.30 10.01 3.48
C PHE A 151 -16.27 9.28 2.56
N PRO A 152 -16.85 9.96 1.55
CA PRO A 152 -17.65 9.30 0.54
C PRO A 152 -16.77 8.36 -0.29
N THR A 153 -16.85 7.08 0.04
CA THR A 153 -16.08 6.00 -0.57
C THR A 153 -16.39 5.75 -2.05
N PHE A 154 -17.36 6.45 -2.59
CA PHE A 154 -17.90 6.22 -3.93
C PHE A 154 -17.02 6.71 -5.07
N LYS A 155 -16.23 7.76 -4.86
CA LYS A 155 -15.49 8.38 -5.97
C LYS A 155 -14.14 7.73 -6.24
N PHE A 156 -13.53 7.06 -5.25
CA PHE A 156 -12.18 6.56 -5.40
C PHE A 156 -12.01 5.21 -4.71
N ARG A 157 -12.15 4.14 -5.48
CA ARG A 157 -11.59 2.86 -5.09
C ARG A 157 -10.08 3.00 -5.11
N THR A 158 -9.47 2.99 -3.93
CA THR A 158 -8.02 3.03 -3.77
C THR A 158 -7.50 1.63 -3.63
N GLY A 159 -6.31 1.39 -4.17
CA GLY A 159 -5.63 0.12 -4.11
C GLY A 159 -5.19 -0.37 -5.48
N THR A 160 -4.30 -1.34 -5.48
CA THR A 160 -3.75 -1.98 -6.68
C THR A 160 -4.66 -3.11 -7.11
N LYS A 161 -5.24 -3.03 -8.32
CA LYS A 161 -6.34 -3.89 -8.80
C LYS A 161 -6.20 -5.39 -8.52
N PRO A 162 -5.09 -6.08 -8.83
CA PRO A 162 -4.97 -7.51 -8.58
C PRO A 162 -5.15 -7.90 -7.11
N PHE A 163 -4.88 -6.97 -6.19
CA PHE A 163 -4.88 -7.20 -4.75
C PHE A 163 -6.09 -6.62 -4.02
N LEU A 164 -6.94 -5.85 -4.71
CA LEU A 164 -8.19 -5.35 -4.10
C LEU A 164 -9.06 -6.51 -3.63
N ALA A 165 -9.70 -6.34 -2.48
CA ALA A 165 -10.66 -7.31 -1.97
C ALA A 165 -11.81 -7.55 -2.97
N HIS A 166 -12.29 -8.79 -3.01
CA HIS A 166 -13.32 -9.24 -3.96
C HIS A 166 -14.51 -8.28 -4.03
N GLU A 167 -15.08 -7.90 -2.89
CA GLU A 167 -16.25 -7.02 -2.87
C GLU A 167 -15.96 -5.61 -3.40
N GLN A 168 -14.71 -5.15 -3.35
CA GLN A 168 -14.30 -3.84 -3.86
C GLN A 168 -14.30 -3.78 -5.39
N HIS A 169 -14.30 -4.91 -6.10
CA HIS A 169 -14.50 -4.96 -7.55
C HIS A 169 -15.97 -4.78 -7.94
N SER A 170 -16.89 -5.06 -7.03
CA SER A 170 -18.32 -4.97 -7.32
C SER A 170 -18.79 -3.52 -7.55
N SER A 171 -19.46 -3.29 -8.69
CA SER A 171 -20.11 -1.99 -8.97
C SER A 171 -21.24 -1.66 -8.00
N ILE A 172 -21.72 -2.64 -7.24
CA ILE A 172 -22.80 -2.51 -6.26
C ILE A 172 -22.25 -2.15 -4.87
N TRP A 173 -21.02 -2.54 -4.55
CA TRP A 173 -20.42 -2.25 -3.26
C TRP A 173 -20.30 -0.74 -3.03
N ARG A 174 -20.81 -0.29 -1.89
CA ARG A 174 -20.82 1.13 -1.47
C ARG A 174 -20.33 1.33 -0.04
N GLY A 175 -19.86 0.25 0.59
CA GLY A 175 -19.34 0.32 1.96
C GLY A 175 -17.97 0.99 2.08
N PRO A 176 -17.57 1.35 3.30
CA PRO A 176 -16.22 1.86 3.57
C PRO A 176 -15.17 0.77 3.45
N HIS A 177 -13.92 1.16 3.20
CA HIS A 177 -12.78 0.24 3.31
C HIS A 177 -12.67 -0.25 4.77
N GLN A 178 -12.51 -1.55 4.95
CA GLN A 178 -12.45 -2.20 6.26
C GLN A 178 -11.14 -2.98 6.42
N TYR A 179 -10.76 -3.29 7.66
CA TYR A 179 -9.57 -4.08 7.97
C TYR A 179 -9.51 -5.42 7.23
N ARG A 180 -10.66 -6.08 7.06
CA ARG A 180 -10.75 -7.35 6.31
C ARG A 180 -10.33 -7.20 4.84
N HIS A 181 -10.50 -6.02 4.22
CA HIS A 181 -10.07 -5.79 2.84
C HIS A 181 -8.54 -5.77 2.74
N ASP A 182 -7.86 -5.14 3.71
CA ASP A 182 -6.40 -5.19 3.79
C ASP A 182 -5.90 -6.63 4.04
N LEU A 183 -6.60 -7.42 4.86
CA LEU A 183 -6.26 -8.84 5.08
C LEU A 183 -6.43 -9.66 3.81
N GLU A 184 -7.51 -9.42 3.05
CA GLU A 184 -7.77 -10.10 1.78
C GLU A 184 -6.71 -9.69 0.74
N SER A 185 -6.35 -8.40 0.65
CA SER A 185 -5.24 -7.94 -0.19
C SER A 185 -3.92 -8.62 0.18
N THR A 186 -3.63 -8.74 1.47
CA THR A 186 -2.44 -9.46 1.97
C THR A 186 -2.45 -10.92 1.53
N PHE A 187 -3.60 -11.59 1.62
CA PHE A 187 -3.76 -12.96 1.13
C PHE A 187 -3.48 -13.06 -0.37
N TYR A 188 -4.01 -12.15 -1.19
CA TYR A 188 -3.80 -12.18 -2.64
C TYR A 188 -2.33 -11.94 -3.01
N VAL A 189 -1.61 -11.06 -2.31
CA VAL A 189 -0.16 -10.90 -2.53
C VAL A 189 0.57 -12.22 -2.26
N ASN A 190 0.32 -12.85 -1.10
CA ASN A 190 0.95 -14.13 -0.79
C ASN A 190 0.61 -15.21 -1.81
N PHE A 191 -0.66 -15.33 -2.16
CA PHE A 191 -1.15 -16.32 -3.11
C PHE A 191 -0.51 -16.16 -4.49
N LEU A 192 -0.50 -14.93 -5.04
CA LEU A 192 0.10 -14.68 -6.34
C LEU A 192 1.61 -14.92 -6.33
N GLN A 193 2.31 -14.46 -5.29
CA GLN A 193 3.76 -14.67 -5.17
C GLN A 193 4.12 -16.15 -5.04
N THR A 194 3.33 -16.96 -4.33
CA THR A 194 3.62 -18.38 -4.14
C THR A 194 3.16 -19.27 -5.30
N CYS A 195 2.06 -18.90 -5.97
CA CYS A 195 1.48 -19.71 -7.05
C CYS A 195 2.01 -19.35 -8.44
N LEU A 196 2.39 -18.09 -8.68
CA LEU A 196 2.87 -17.63 -9.98
C LEU A 196 4.39 -17.71 -10.12
N HIS A 197 5.12 -17.73 -9.02
CA HIS A 197 6.56 -17.88 -9.03
C HIS A 197 6.94 -19.30 -8.62
N ASN A 198 7.64 -20.01 -9.48
CA ASN A 198 8.17 -21.37 -9.18
C ASN A 198 9.16 -21.39 -8.01
N ALA A 199 9.60 -20.23 -7.58
CA ALA A 199 10.26 -19.94 -6.32
C ALA A 199 10.19 -18.43 -6.06
N PRO A 200 10.09 -17.96 -4.81
CA PRO A 200 10.13 -16.53 -4.50
C PRO A 200 11.42 -15.84 -4.96
N THR A 201 12.40 -16.61 -5.39
CA THR A 201 13.75 -16.17 -5.76
C THR A 201 14.11 -16.39 -7.22
N SER A 202 13.33 -17.14 -7.99
CA SER A 202 13.52 -17.06 -9.42
C SER A 202 12.93 -15.72 -9.85
N GLN A 203 13.72 -14.87 -10.53
CA GLN A 203 13.12 -14.00 -11.53
C GLN A 203 12.28 -14.96 -12.38
N ALA A 204 11.03 -15.14 -11.98
CA ALA A 204 10.07 -15.80 -12.82
C ALA A 204 10.23 -15.08 -14.13
N SER A 205 10.58 -15.84 -15.14
CA SER A 205 10.76 -15.32 -16.48
C SER A 205 9.71 -14.24 -16.65
N LEU A 206 10.12 -13.06 -17.11
CA LEU A 206 9.23 -11.97 -17.52
C LEU A 206 8.30 -12.42 -18.66
N ASP A 207 8.19 -13.73 -18.86
CA ASP A 207 7.22 -14.34 -19.74
C ASP A 207 5.84 -13.97 -19.23
N PRO A 208 5.05 -13.30 -20.05
CA PRO A 208 3.70 -12.91 -19.69
C PRO A 208 2.97 -14.16 -19.18
N ILE A 209 2.33 -14.05 -18.00
CA ILE A 209 1.51 -15.12 -17.46
C ILE A 209 0.56 -15.56 -18.58
N PRO A 210 0.58 -16.85 -18.98
CA PRO A 210 -0.26 -17.30 -20.09
C PRO A 210 -1.73 -16.95 -19.81
N ASP A 211 -2.44 -16.41 -20.81
CA ASP A 211 -3.85 -16.03 -20.70
C ASP A 211 -4.77 -17.18 -20.25
N ASN A 212 -4.32 -18.42 -20.46
CA ASN A 212 -5.02 -19.63 -20.02
C ASN A 212 -4.70 -20.03 -18.57
N TYR A 213 -3.82 -19.31 -17.88
CA TYR A 213 -3.58 -19.53 -16.47
C TYR A 213 -4.76 -19.02 -15.66
N GLN A 214 -5.27 -19.82 -14.74
CA GLN A 214 -6.50 -19.53 -13.97
C GLN A 214 -6.48 -18.12 -13.31
N TYR A 215 -5.29 -17.63 -12.90
CA TYR A 215 -5.10 -16.34 -12.24
C TYR A 215 -4.40 -15.30 -13.13
N GLY A 216 -4.06 -15.64 -14.38
CA GLY A 216 -3.36 -14.73 -15.30
C GLY A 216 -4.17 -13.46 -15.59
N ARG A 217 -5.49 -13.56 -15.53
CA ARG A 217 -6.40 -12.45 -15.76
C ARG A 217 -6.64 -11.55 -14.56
N TRP A 218 -6.03 -11.82 -13.40
CA TRP A 218 -6.14 -10.94 -12.24
C TRP A 218 -5.45 -9.58 -12.46
N HIS A 219 -4.59 -9.49 -13.47
CA HIS A 219 -4.04 -8.23 -13.97
C HIS A 219 -4.91 -7.54 -15.02
N SER A 220 -6.10 -8.09 -15.32
CA SER A 220 -7.06 -7.48 -16.24
C SER A 220 -7.57 -6.14 -15.72
N GLU A 221 -7.92 -5.24 -16.65
CA GLU A 221 -8.55 -3.97 -16.31
C GLU A 221 -10.06 -4.10 -16.02
N ASP A 222 -10.67 -5.24 -16.31
CA ASP A 222 -12.09 -5.50 -16.10
C ASP A 222 -12.40 -5.87 -14.65
N ASP A 223 -12.98 -4.91 -13.91
CA ASP A 223 -13.31 -5.05 -12.49
C ASP A 223 -14.39 -6.12 -12.24
N GLU A 224 -15.37 -6.27 -13.13
CA GLU A 224 -16.44 -7.26 -12.96
C GLU A 224 -15.90 -8.68 -13.11
N TYR A 225 -15.03 -8.89 -14.08
CA TYR A 225 -14.36 -10.15 -14.28
C TYR A 225 -13.44 -10.51 -13.09
N LEU A 226 -12.69 -9.53 -12.58
CA LEU A 226 -11.83 -9.72 -11.40
C LEU A 226 -12.64 -10.13 -10.18
N GLY A 227 -13.76 -9.47 -9.92
CA GLY A 227 -14.65 -9.82 -8.82
C GLY A 227 -15.18 -11.26 -8.95
N GLN A 228 -15.64 -11.67 -10.12
CA GLN A 228 -16.14 -13.03 -10.36
C GLN A 228 -15.05 -14.10 -10.22
N SER A 229 -13.86 -13.86 -10.74
CA SER A 229 -12.74 -14.82 -10.69
C SER A 229 -12.18 -15.06 -9.29
N LYS A 230 -12.31 -14.07 -8.40
CA LYS A 230 -11.90 -14.19 -6.99
C LYS A 230 -12.96 -14.89 -6.12
N HIS A 231 -14.20 -14.97 -6.60
CA HIS A 231 -15.30 -15.61 -5.89
C HIS A 231 -15.41 -17.11 -6.19
N SER A 232 -14.91 -17.56 -7.34
CA SER A 232 -14.96 -18.97 -7.79
C SER A 232 -13.79 -19.80 -7.27
#